data_d982f03afd89bc762d5b060726676903
#
_entry.id   d982f03afd89bc762d5b060726676903
#
_cell.length_a   1.000
_cell.length_b   1.000
_cell.length_c   1.000
_cell.angle_alpha   90.00
_cell.angle_beta   90.00
_cell.angle_gamma   90.00
#
_symmetry.space_group_name_H-M   'P 1'
#
loop_
_entity.id
_entity.type
_entity.pdbx_description
1 polymer ?
#
loop_
_entity_poly.entity_id
_entity_poly.type
_entity_poly.pdbx_seq_one_letter_code
_entity_poly.pdbx_strand_id
1 'polypeptide(L)'
;MDIGKAIYKILSDNIAVASLVETRIAPNVMKQTSPFPFIVYDVNSEPEGQKDSVALLDKASVMVSAYCKTYSEASTLANYIRTALDRVNGLYVGVNIQSINFQGYDDVFDDMSGSDGIYRKSLNFDVRILNSFNNIYSTAFDGVDDYVAINGISSVINNSLGSLSLWAKTDTTTSNRAYFASYIDSNNFISLSYAHSANEVKVNYKGGGSTKTSSTTDVIEGDGLWHNIVATWDESGLLSLYLDGVLKDSAGSLPTIVGTAATTSIGNNANSGKYFLGNIDEVSLFNVELTASQVTTLYNDGLPYTVAADTGLIGWWRMGDGGITGNPIATFPTIPDDSSNNNNGEMTNMTSTDFEPDVAD
;
A
#
# COMPACT_ATOMS: atom_id res chain seq x y z
N MET A 1 1.52 3.64 13.27
CA MET A 1 0.16 3.35 12.75
C MET A 1 -0.82 4.32 13.38
N ASP A 2 -1.60 5.05 12.59
CA ASP A 2 -2.45 6.13 13.12
C ASP A 2 -3.94 5.70 13.15
N ILE A 3 -4.27 4.88 14.16
CA ILE A 3 -5.65 4.41 14.39
C ILE A 3 -6.61 5.58 14.51
N GLY A 4 -6.15 6.70 15.07
CA GLY A 4 -6.96 7.91 15.22
C GLY A 4 -7.46 8.46 13.88
N LYS A 5 -6.62 8.43 12.83
CA LYS A 5 -7.05 8.81 11.47
C LYS A 5 -8.12 7.88 10.92
N ALA A 6 -8.00 6.56 11.15
CA ALA A 6 -9.02 5.60 10.72
C ALA A 6 -10.36 5.84 11.44
N ILE A 7 -10.34 6.04 12.76
CA ILE A 7 -11.55 6.37 13.54
C ILE A 7 -12.18 7.68 13.04
N TYR A 8 -11.36 8.72 12.82
CA TYR A 8 -11.84 9.99 12.27
C TYR A 8 -12.53 9.78 10.91
N LYS A 9 -11.90 9.03 10.00
CA LYS A 9 -12.43 8.75 8.66
C LYS A 9 -13.76 8.03 8.71
N ILE A 10 -13.88 6.99 9.53
CA ILE A 10 -15.13 6.23 9.69
C ILE A 10 -16.27 7.12 10.22
N LEU A 11 -15.97 7.95 11.24
CA LEU A 11 -16.96 8.83 11.83
C LEU A 11 -17.37 9.98 10.89
N SER A 12 -16.39 10.60 10.20
CA SER A 12 -16.64 11.71 9.29
C SER A 12 -17.38 11.31 8.01
N ASP A 13 -17.17 10.08 7.53
CA ASP A 13 -17.87 9.56 6.35
C ASP A 13 -19.30 9.06 6.68
N ASN A 14 -19.60 8.83 7.94
CA ASN A 14 -20.91 8.38 8.33
C ASN A 14 -21.91 9.55 8.26
N ILE A 15 -22.87 9.48 7.32
CA ILE A 15 -23.85 10.55 7.04
C ILE A 15 -24.63 10.96 8.30
N ALA A 16 -25.03 10.01 9.15
CA ALA A 16 -25.79 10.30 10.35
C ALA A 16 -24.97 11.05 11.41
N VAL A 17 -23.70 10.66 11.60
CA VAL A 17 -22.76 11.37 12.48
C VAL A 17 -22.47 12.76 11.90
N ALA A 18 -22.06 12.83 10.63
CA ALA A 18 -21.73 14.09 9.96
C ALA A 18 -22.88 15.10 9.95
N SER A 19 -24.14 14.65 9.86
CA SER A 19 -25.31 15.53 9.89
C SER A 19 -25.49 16.28 11.21
N LEU A 20 -24.96 15.76 12.32
CA LEU A 20 -25.06 16.38 13.65
C LEU A 20 -23.81 17.19 14.01
N VAL A 21 -22.62 16.66 13.71
CA VAL A 21 -21.37 17.26 14.19
C VAL A 21 -20.57 17.93 13.08
N GLU A 22 -20.94 17.75 11.80
CA GLU A 22 -20.18 18.26 10.64
C GLU A 22 -18.69 17.85 10.74
N THR A 23 -17.77 18.81 10.86
CA THR A 23 -16.34 18.59 11.04
C THR A 23 -15.88 18.64 12.51
N ARG A 24 -16.81 18.70 13.46
CA ARG A 24 -16.51 18.82 14.89
C ARG A 24 -16.19 17.46 15.51
N ILE A 25 -15.16 16.82 15.01
CA ILE A 25 -14.58 15.56 15.48
C ILE A 25 -13.10 15.80 15.71
N ALA A 26 -12.60 15.55 16.92
CA ALA A 26 -11.20 15.83 17.26
C ALA A 26 -10.60 14.73 18.14
N PRO A 27 -9.28 14.45 18.00
CA PRO A 27 -8.57 13.61 18.95
C PRO A 27 -8.30 14.37 20.26
N ASN A 28 -8.36 13.66 21.36
CA ASN A 28 -8.01 14.07 22.73
C ASN A 28 -8.73 15.31 23.27
N VAL A 29 -8.82 16.40 22.50
CA VAL A 29 -9.41 17.65 22.98
C VAL A 29 -10.07 18.45 21.85
N MET A 30 -11.19 19.07 22.17
CA MET A 30 -11.87 20.02 21.29
C MET A 30 -11.58 21.45 21.71
N LYS A 31 -11.54 22.41 20.78
CA LYS A 31 -11.41 23.84 21.10
C LYS A 31 -12.59 24.29 21.97
N GLN A 32 -12.30 25.06 23.03
CA GLN A 32 -13.33 25.55 23.98
C GLN A 32 -14.46 26.35 23.35
N THR A 33 -14.23 26.97 22.18
CA THR A 33 -15.22 27.75 21.44
C THR A 33 -16.05 26.94 20.46
N SER A 34 -15.82 25.64 20.37
CA SER A 34 -16.57 24.78 19.43
C SER A 34 -18.04 24.67 19.84
N PRO A 35 -18.98 24.85 18.89
CA PRO A 35 -20.40 24.67 19.19
C PRO A 35 -20.74 23.21 19.42
N PHE A 36 -21.78 22.95 20.23
CA PHE A 36 -22.37 21.63 20.42
C PHE A 36 -23.31 21.27 19.26
N PRO A 37 -23.49 19.97 18.95
CA PRO A 37 -22.75 18.83 19.48
C PRO A 37 -21.37 18.68 18.84
N PHE A 38 -20.45 17.97 19.53
CA PHE A 38 -19.16 17.58 18.98
C PHE A 38 -18.71 16.21 19.52
N ILE A 39 -17.72 15.63 18.85
CA ILE A 39 -17.11 14.35 19.25
C ILE A 39 -15.65 14.57 19.60
N VAL A 40 -15.22 13.94 20.71
CA VAL A 40 -13.80 13.75 21.05
C VAL A 40 -13.52 12.26 21.11
N TYR A 41 -12.41 11.81 20.55
CA TYR A 41 -11.97 10.42 20.68
C TYR A 41 -10.56 10.32 21.21
N ASP A 42 -10.31 9.28 22.01
CA ASP A 42 -9.03 8.95 22.59
C ASP A 42 -8.65 7.54 22.15
N VAL A 43 -7.39 7.34 21.78
CA VAL A 43 -6.86 6.04 21.36
C VAL A 43 -5.75 5.64 22.30
N ASN A 44 -5.88 4.48 22.94
CA ASN A 44 -4.85 3.85 23.72
C ASN A 44 -4.48 2.52 23.04
N SER A 45 -3.29 2.46 22.43
CA SER A 45 -2.78 1.27 21.75
C SER A 45 -1.87 0.48 22.67
N GLU A 46 -2.16 -0.80 22.84
CA GLU A 46 -1.31 -1.75 23.54
C GLU A 46 -0.84 -2.81 22.54
N PRO A 47 0.48 -2.93 22.28
CA PRO A 47 1.00 -4.02 21.48
C PRO A 47 0.69 -5.35 22.20
N GLU A 48 0.02 -6.28 21.53
CA GLU A 48 -0.22 -7.60 22.08
C GLU A 48 1.05 -8.45 21.94
N GLY A 49 2.02 -8.24 22.86
CA GLY A 49 3.30 -8.94 22.88
C GLY A 49 3.10 -10.44 23.15
N GLN A 50 3.25 -11.28 22.15
CA GLN A 50 3.52 -12.71 22.34
C GLN A 50 5.01 -12.93 22.49
N LYS A 51 5.39 -13.72 23.51
CA LYS A 51 6.76 -13.89 23.98
C LYS A 51 7.72 -14.53 22.96
N ASP A 52 7.22 -15.14 21.87
CA ASP A 52 8.00 -15.90 20.90
C ASP A 52 7.51 -15.78 19.44
N SER A 53 6.66 -14.79 19.11
CA SER A 53 6.23 -14.55 17.72
C SER A 53 5.87 -13.08 17.49
N VAL A 54 6.11 -12.59 16.29
CA VAL A 54 5.64 -11.27 15.84
C VAL A 54 4.11 -11.24 15.99
N ALA A 55 3.59 -10.33 16.80
CA ALA A 55 2.16 -10.18 16.99
C ALA A 55 1.54 -9.68 15.67
N LEU A 56 0.83 -10.56 14.98
CA LEU A 56 0.09 -10.20 13.74
C LEU A 56 -1.12 -9.29 14.03
N LEU A 57 -1.51 -9.15 15.30
CA LEU A 57 -2.67 -8.37 15.72
C LEU A 57 -2.27 -7.43 16.85
N ASP A 58 -2.39 -6.14 16.62
CA ASP A 58 -2.36 -5.16 17.69
C ASP A 58 -3.77 -4.89 18.20
N LYS A 59 -3.84 -4.60 19.49
CA LYS A 59 -5.08 -4.20 20.15
C LYS A 59 -5.01 -2.74 20.55
N ALA A 60 -6.09 -2.01 20.31
CA ALA A 60 -6.27 -0.67 20.83
C ALA A 60 -7.61 -0.55 21.53
N SER A 61 -7.62 0.19 22.62
CA SER A 61 -8.85 0.67 23.25
C SER A 61 -9.15 2.09 22.74
N VAL A 62 -10.33 2.28 22.18
CA VAL A 62 -10.79 3.57 21.65
C VAL A 62 -11.99 4.02 22.44
N MET A 63 -11.90 5.21 23.03
CA MET A 63 -13.02 5.88 23.68
C MET A 63 -13.51 7.01 22.78
N VAL A 64 -14.82 7.03 22.46
CA VAL A 64 -15.46 8.06 21.65
C VAL A 64 -16.53 8.74 22.48
N SER A 65 -16.36 10.02 22.75
CA SER A 65 -17.23 10.81 23.64
C SER A 65 -18.06 11.81 22.83
N ALA A 66 -19.38 11.70 22.94
CA ALA A 66 -20.36 12.64 22.39
C ALA A 66 -20.68 13.71 23.44
N TYR A 67 -20.48 14.98 23.09
CA TYR A 67 -20.77 16.14 23.93
C TYR A 67 -21.95 16.92 23.38
N CYS A 68 -23.01 17.09 24.17
CA CYS A 68 -24.27 17.68 23.74
C CYS A 68 -24.88 18.58 24.84
N LYS A 69 -25.83 19.45 24.43
CA LYS A 69 -26.57 20.30 25.37
C LYS A 69 -27.77 19.61 26.00
N THR A 70 -28.28 18.55 25.40
CA THR A 70 -29.41 17.79 25.93
C THR A 70 -29.09 16.29 25.99
N TYR A 71 -29.72 15.58 26.93
CA TYR A 71 -29.60 14.13 27.06
C TYR A 71 -30.08 13.38 25.79
N SER A 72 -31.16 13.89 25.18
CA SER A 72 -31.69 13.29 23.96
C SER A 72 -30.73 13.35 22.78
N GLU A 73 -30.08 14.51 22.58
CA GLU A 73 -29.05 14.66 21.54
C GLU A 73 -27.84 13.75 21.81
N ALA A 74 -27.37 13.70 23.08
CA ALA A 74 -26.26 12.83 23.44
C ALA A 74 -26.59 11.35 23.18
N SER A 75 -27.81 10.92 23.48
CA SER A 75 -28.25 9.56 23.21
C SER A 75 -28.37 9.25 21.73
N THR A 76 -28.85 10.20 20.95
CA THR A 76 -28.96 10.05 19.48
C THR A 76 -27.59 9.97 18.83
N LEU A 77 -26.69 10.90 19.18
CA LEU A 77 -25.32 10.92 18.65
C LEU A 77 -24.53 9.67 19.06
N ALA A 78 -24.67 9.22 20.30
CA ALA A 78 -24.04 7.99 20.79
C ALA A 78 -24.52 6.74 20.00
N ASN A 79 -25.81 6.66 19.68
CA ASN A 79 -26.33 5.57 18.83
C ASN A 79 -25.76 5.63 17.41
N TYR A 80 -25.58 6.81 16.82
CA TYR A 80 -24.98 6.96 15.50
C TYR A 80 -23.48 6.59 15.52
N ILE A 81 -22.73 7.02 16.55
CA ILE A 81 -21.35 6.62 16.77
C ILE A 81 -21.22 5.10 16.86
N ARG A 82 -22.08 4.47 17.68
CA ARG A 82 -22.09 3.01 17.82
C ARG A 82 -22.38 2.33 16.47
N THR A 83 -23.38 2.77 15.76
CA THR A 83 -23.74 2.19 14.45
C THR A 83 -22.62 2.37 13.42
N ALA A 84 -21.89 3.49 13.49
CA ALA A 84 -20.77 3.78 12.59
C ALA A 84 -19.53 2.90 12.85
N LEU A 85 -19.27 2.55 14.11
CA LEU A 85 -18.04 1.88 14.51
C LEU A 85 -18.21 0.39 14.85
N ASP A 86 -19.35 -0.02 15.44
CA ASP A 86 -19.51 -1.41 15.91
C ASP A 86 -19.53 -2.41 14.76
N ARG A 87 -18.67 -3.43 14.84
CA ARG A 87 -18.47 -4.50 13.84
C ARG A 87 -17.90 -4.04 12.50
N VAL A 88 -17.27 -2.87 12.48
CA VAL A 88 -16.54 -2.40 11.30
C VAL A 88 -15.27 -3.22 11.13
N ASN A 89 -14.97 -3.56 9.87
CA ASN A 89 -13.71 -4.12 9.41
C ASN A 89 -13.34 -3.50 8.06
N GLY A 90 -12.11 -3.66 7.63
CA GLY A 90 -11.61 -3.14 6.36
C GLY A 90 -10.42 -2.20 6.52
N LEU A 91 -9.96 -1.68 5.38
CA LEU A 91 -8.85 -0.75 5.32
C LEU A 91 -9.34 0.70 5.38
N TYR A 92 -8.81 1.46 6.33
CA TYR A 92 -9.12 2.88 6.52
C TYR A 92 -7.83 3.67 6.70
N VAL A 93 -7.50 4.51 5.72
CA VAL A 93 -6.32 5.39 5.75
C VAL A 93 -5.05 4.61 6.12
N GLY A 94 -4.80 3.48 5.42
CA GLY A 94 -3.64 2.61 5.65
C GLY A 94 -3.69 1.75 6.92
N VAL A 95 -4.78 1.80 7.69
CA VAL A 95 -4.98 0.96 8.88
C VAL A 95 -5.91 -0.21 8.57
N ASN A 96 -5.41 -1.43 8.61
CA ASN A 96 -6.20 -2.63 8.39
C ASN A 96 -6.93 -3.05 9.67
N ILE A 97 -8.17 -2.63 9.78
CA ILE A 97 -9.04 -2.93 10.92
C ILE A 97 -9.66 -4.31 10.72
N GLN A 98 -9.33 -5.26 11.59
CA GLN A 98 -9.94 -6.59 11.60
C GLN A 98 -11.29 -6.60 12.28
N SER A 99 -11.44 -5.84 13.34
CA SER A 99 -12.72 -5.65 14.02
C SER A 99 -12.71 -4.43 14.92
N ILE A 100 -13.85 -3.75 15.00
CA ILE A 100 -14.18 -2.80 16.07
C ILE A 100 -15.34 -3.39 16.85
N ASN A 101 -15.17 -3.61 18.14
CA ASN A 101 -16.19 -4.22 18.99
C ASN A 101 -16.60 -3.27 20.11
N PHE A 102 -17.86 -2.92 20.17
CA PHE A 102 -18.42 -2.12 21.25
C PHE A 102 -18.36 -2.85 22.58
N GLN A 103 -17.82 -2.19 23.62
CA GLN A 103 -17.63 -2.76 24.96
C GLN A 103 -18.62 -2.22 25.98
N GLY A 104 -19.07 -1.01 25.81
CA GLY A 104 -19.98 -0.34 26.75
C GLY A 104 -19.95 1.17 26.62
N TYR A 105 -20.72 1.84 27.46
CA TYR A 105 -20.71 3.30 27.51
C TYR A 105 -20.88 3.80 28.95
N ASP A 106 -20.44 5.04 29.15
CA ASP A 106 -20.64 5.80 30.39
C ASP A 106 -21.43 7.07 30.10
N ASP A 107 -22.40 7.38 30.97
CA ASP A 107 -23.17 8.62 30.96
C ASP A 107 -22.67 9.56 32.05
N VAL A 108 -22.31 10.76 31.66
CA VAL A 108 -21.85 11.81 32.59
C VAL A 108 -22.61 13.11 32.30
N PHE A 109 -23.04 13.75 33.36
CA PHE A 109 -23.54 15.11 33.32
C PHE A 109 -22.53 16.02 34.03
N ASP A 110 -21.91 16.91 33.27
CA ASP A 110 -20.97 17.91 33.81
C ASP A 110 -21.75 19.21 34.08
N ASP A 111 -22.00 19.48 35.37
CA ASP A 111 -22.61 20.74 35.83
C ASP A 111 -21.56 21.85 35.78
N MET A 112 -21.70 22.74 34.84
CA MET A 112 -20.82 23.91 34.70
C MET A 112 -21.44 25.04 35.51
N SER A 113 -20.87 25.39 36.66
CA SER A 113 -21.39 26.41 37.57
C SER A 113 -21.68 27.74 36.80
N GLY A 114 -22.98 28.07 36.72
CA GLY A 114 -23.46 29.31 36.07
C GLY A 114 -23.85 29.17 34.57
N SER A 115 -23.90 27.97 34.02
CA SER A 115 -24.39 27.69 32.66
C SER A 115 -25.23 26.40 32.64
N ASP A 116 -25.98 26.19 31.57
CA ASP A 116 -26.61 24.88 31.28
C ASP A 116 -25.53 23.80 31.22
N GLY A 117 -25.71 22.70 31.93
CA GLY A 117 -24.75 21.59 32.00
C GLY A 117 -24.54 20.91 30.63
N ILE A 118 -23.54 20.07 30.56
CA ILE A 118 -23.16 19.32 29.37
C ILE A 118 -23.41 17.84 29.58
N TYR A 119 -24.13 17.19 28.67
CA TYR A 119 -24.31 15.75 28.65
C TYR A 119 -23.22 15.12 27.80
N ARG A 120 -22.45 14.22 28.43
CA ARG A 120 -21.40 13.43 27.77
C ARG A 120 -21.78 11.95 27.80
N LYS A 121 -21.76 11.30 26.61
CA LYS A 121 -21.81 9.84 26.51
C LYS A 121 -20.50 9.35 25.90
N SER A 122 -19.75 8.58 26.67
CA SER A 122 -18.48 7.99 26.24
C SER A 122 -18.67 6.53 25.91
N LEU A 123 -18.40 6.15 24.66
CA LEU A 123 -18.50 4.79 24.16
C LEU A 123 -17.10 4.18 24.08
N ASN A 124 -16.94 2.98 24.60
CA ASN A 124 -15.70 2.25 24.61
C ASN A 124 -15.73 1.14 23.54
N PHE A 125 -14.65 1.05 22.76
CA PHE A 125 -14.48 0.06 21.70
C PHE A 125 -13.12 -0.63 21.85
N ASP A 126 -13.11 -1.95 21.65
CA ASP A 126 -11.89 -2.70 21.38
C ASP A 126 -11.68 -2.76 19.86
N VAL A 127 -10.54 -2.27 19.41
CA VAL A 127 -10.14 -2.30 18.00
C VAL A 127 -9.02 -3.32 17.86
N ARG A 128 -9.21 -4.27 16.95
CA ARG A 128 -8.16 -5.20 16.52
C ARG A 128 -7.69 -4.78 15.15
N ILE A 129 -6.38 -4.65 15.04
CA ILE A 129 -5.72 -4.20 13.84
C ILE A 129 -4.81 -5.31 13.41
N LEU A 130 -4.94 -5.73 12.16
CA LEU A 130 -3.87 -6.49 11.56
C LEU A 130 -2.69 -5.52 11.42
N ASN A 131 -1.60 -5.80 12.11
CA ASN A 131 -0.37 -5.10 11.79
C ASN A 131 -0.16 -5.33 10.29
N SER A 132 -0.29 -4.27 9.51
CA SER A 132 0.27 -4.27 8.17
C SER A 132 1.70 -4.72 8.35
N PHE A 133 2.09 -5.77 7.64
CA PHE A 133 3.43 -6.31 7.70
C PHE A 133 4.40 -5.14 7.77
N ASN A 134 5.22 -5.09 8.83
CA ASN A 134 6.21 -4.05 8.91
C ASN A 134 7.07 -4.19 7.67
N ASN A 135 7.01 -3.21 6.78
CA ASN A 135 8.00 -3.07 5.74
C ASN A 135 9.29 -2.65 6.44
N ILE A 136 10.28 -3.54 6.51
CA ILE A 136 11.48 -3.35 7.32
C ILE A 136 12.71 -3.39 6.44
N TYR A 137 12.67 -4.20 5.37
CA TYR A 137 13.80 -4.46 4.49
C TYR A 137 13.39 -4.28 3.04
N SER A 138 14.29 -3.67 2.28
CA SER A 138 14.29 -3.68 0.82
C SER A 138 15.48 -4.48 0.31
N THR A 139 15.56 -4.70 -1.00
CA THR A 139 16.72 -5.31 -1.63
C THR A 139 17.55 -4.26 -2.38
N ALA A 140 18.83 -4.16 -2.06
CA ALA A 140 19.81 -3.34 -2.76
C ALA A 140 20.39 -4.07 -3.97
N PHE A 141 20.60 -3.33 -5.06
CA PHE A 141 21.17 -3.80 -6.33
C PHE A 141 22.38 -2.94 -6.68
N ASP A 142 23.49 -3.55 -7.09
CA ASP A 142 24.77 -2.88 -7.31
C ASP A 142 24.93 -2.23 -8.71
N GLY A 143 23.99 -2.50 -9.62
CA GLY A 143 24.00 -1.97 -10.99
C GLY A 143 24.98 -2.67 -11.94
N VAL A 144 25.60 -3.77 -11.53
CA VAL A 144 26.62 -4.51 -12.29
C VAL A 144 26.05 -5.80 -12.85
N ASP A 145 25.54 -6.69 -11.97
CA ASP A 145 25.01 -8.00 -12.37
C ASP A 145 23.96 -8.58 -11.40
N ASP A 146 23.51 -7.79 -10.42
CA ASP A 146 22.48 -8.16 -9.45
C ASP A 146 21.08 -8.23 -10.06
N TYR A 147 20.35 -9.30 -9.76
CA TYR A 147 18.93 -9.41 -10.06
C TYR A 147 18.22 -10.48 -9.23
N VAL A 148 16.90 -10.41 -9.20
CA VAL A 148 16.03 -11.47 -8.65
C VAL A 148 15.35 -12.19 -9.82
N ALA A 149 15.63 -13.48 -9.99
CA ALA A 149 14.97 -14.33 -10.96
C ALA A 149 13.64 -14.86 -10.39
N ILE A 150 12.53 -14.68 -11.10
CA ILE A 150 11.22 -15.20 -10.69
C ILE A 150 10.89 -16.42 -11.54
N ASN A 151 10.96 -17.58 -10.91
CA ASN A 151 10.72 -18.86 -11.56
C ASN A 151 9.23 -19.24 -11.46
N GLY A 152 8.68 -19.84 -12.52
CA GLY A 152 7.31 -20.38 -12.53
C GLY A 152 6.20 -19.40 -12.89
N ILE A 153 6.42 -18.09 -12.82
CA ILE A 153 5.38 -17.08 -13.06
C ILE A 153 5.01 -16.93 -14.56
N SER A 154 5.84 -17.39 -15.44
CA SER A 154 5.67 -17.26 -16.90
C SER A 154 4.35 -17.80 -17.44
N SER A 155 3.77 -18.80 -16.76
CA SER A 155 2.49 -19.40 -17.17
C SER A 155 1.26 -18.66 -16.64
N VAL A 156 1.44 -17.71 -15.71
CA VAL A 156 0.34 -16.98 -15.06
C VAL A 156 0.26 -15.52 -15.47
N ILE A 157 1.34 -14.97 -16.07
CA ILE A 157 1.29 -13.60 -16.63
C ILE A 157 0.35 -13.57 -17.82
N ASN A 158 -0.68 -12.74 -17.72
CA ASN A 158 -1.58 -12.49 -18.85
C ASN A 158 -0.97 -11.38 -19.74
N ASN A 159 -0.61 -11.74 -20.97
CA ASN A 159 -0.03 -10.79 -21.92
C ASN A 159 -1.04 -9.75 -22.44
N SER A 160 -2.34 -9.98 -22.31
CA SER A 160 -3.37 -9.08 -22.82
C SER A 160 -3.86 -8.09 -21.79
N LEU A 161 -3.68 -8.41 -20.51
CA LEU A 161 -4.25 -7.62 -19.41
C LEU A 161 -3.42 -7.89 -18.15
N GLY A 162 -3.09 -6.86 -17.41
CA GLY A 162 -2.36 -6.99 -16.16
C GLY A 162 -1.89 -5.66 -15.60
N SER A 163 -1.20 -5.76 -14.46
CA SER A 163 -0.58 -4.61 -13.81
C SER A 163 0.67 -5.03 -13.04
N LEU A 164 1.63 -4.13 -13.00
CA LEU A 164 2.86 -4.25 -12.21
C LEU A 164 2.95 -3.02 -11.31
N SER A 165 3.24 -3.22 -10.04
CA SER A 165 3.59 -2.16 -9.10
C SER A 165 4.90 -2.49 -8.40
N LEU A 166 5.72 -1.50 -8.14
CA LEU A 166 6.92 -1.61 -7.31
C LEU A 166 7.26 -0.25 -6.68
N TRP A 167 8.06 -0.30 -5.62
CA TRP A 167 8.74 0.85 -5.07
C TRP A 167 10.21 0.78 -5.45
N ALA A 168 10.78 1.94 -5.79
CA ALA A 168 12.19 2.03 -6.15
C ALA A 168 12.81 3.32 -5.65
N LYS A 169 14.10 3.24 -5.28
CA LYS A 169 14.92 4.37 -4.84
C LYS A 169 16.30 4.26 -5.46
N THR A 170 16.85 5.37 -5.95
CA THR A 170 18.23 5.43 -6.44
C THR A 170 18.81 6.82 -6.28
N ASP A 171 20.08 6.86 -5.92
CA ASP A 171 20.86 8.12 -5.73
C ASP A 171 21.62 8.53 -7.00
N THR A 172 21.48 7.83 -8.11
CA THR A 172 22.31 8.03 -9.31
C THR A 172 21.57 7.84 -10.62
N THR A 173 21.91 8.68 -11.59
CA THR A 173 21.33 8.74 -12.93
C THR A 173 22.31 8.38 -14.03
N THR A 174 23.40 7.64 -13.76
CA THR A 174 24.56 7.51 -14.67
C THR A 174 24.36 6.56 -15.85
N SER A 175 23.34 5.69 -15.86
CA SER A 175 23.12 4.71 -16.91
C SER A 175 21.65 4.29 -17.07
N ASN A 176 21.32 3.59 -18.18
CA ASN A 176 20.03 2.94 -18.32
C ASN A 176 19.89 1.80 -17.32
N ARG A 177 18.70 1.66 -16.73
CA ARG A 177 18.41 0.67 -15.68
C ARG A 177 17.11 -0.05 -15.98
N ALA A 178 16.95 -1.26 -15.46
CA ALA A 178 15.70 -1.98 -15.53
C ALA A 178 15.19 -2.31 -14.13
N TYR A 179 13.95 -1.95 -13.84
CA TYR A 179 13.27 -2.30 -12.61
C TYR A 179 12.68 -3.70 -12.69
N PHE A 180 12.08 -4.03 -13.83
CA PHE A 180 11.38 -5.30 -14.06
C PHE A 180 11.35 -5.65 -15.53
N ALA A 181 11.44 -6.94 -15.83
CA ALA A 181 11.18 -7.46 -17.18
C ALA A 181 10.53 -8.84 -17.13
N SER A 182 9.49 -9.02 -17.97
CA SER A 182 8.96 -10.32 -18.37
C SER A 182 9.26 -10.52 -19.84
N TYR A 183 10.15 -11.44 -20.14
CA TYR A 183 10.80 -11.57 -21.44
C TYR A 183 10.53 -12.95 -22.06
N ILE A 184 10.00 -12.95 -23.27
CA ILE A 184 9.78 -14.14 -24.09
C ILE A 184 10.93 -14.27 -25.10
N ASP A 185 11.10 -13.25 -25.93
CA ASP A 185 12.18 -13.11 -26.93
C ASP A 185 12.37 -11.62 -27.29
N SER A 186 13.27 -11.32 -28.23
CA SER A 186 13.58 -9.95 -28.65
C SER A 186 12.40 -9.19 -29.28
N ASN A 187 11.33 -9.89 -29.65
CA ASN A 187 10.13 -9.33 -30.29
C ASN A 187 8.91 -9.32 -29.36
N ASN A 188 9.00 -9.98 -28.20
CA ASN A 188 7.87 -10.17 -27.28
C ASN A 188 8.34 -10.02 -25.83
N PHE A 189 7.99 -8.91 -25.18
CA PHE A 189 8.31 -8.64 -23.77
C PHE A 189 7.49 -7.49 -23.18
N ILE A 190 7.43 -7.43 -21.86
CA ILE A 190 7.00 -6.27 -21.07
C ILE A 190 8.18 -5.87 -20.19
N SER A 191 8.56 -4.59 -20.16
CA SER A 191 9.62 -4.10 -19.30
C SER A 191 9.35 -2.72 -18.74
N LEU A 192 9.68 -2.52 -17.46
CA LEU A 192 9.72 -1.23 -16.79
C LEU A 192 11.18 -0.83 -16.60
N SER A 193 11.55 0.36 -17.05
CA SER A 193 12.96 0.78 -17.10
C SER A 193 13.14 2.29 -17.03
N TYR A 194 14.31 2.73 -16.61
CA TYR A 194 14.80 4.09 -16.76
C TYR A 194 15.70 4.22 -18.00
N ALA A 195 15.49 5.27 -18.77
CA ALA A 195 16.32 5.63 -19.92
C ALA A 195 17.12 6.90 -19.61
N HIS A 196 18.39 6.73 -19.30
CA HIS A 196 19.29 7.82 -18.89
C HIS A 196 19.38 8.97 -19.90
N SER A 197 19.53 8.65 -21.20
CA SER A 197 19.69 9.69 -22.23
C SER A 197 18.45 10.57 -22.43
N ALA A 198 17.28 10.06 -22.11
CA ALA A 198 16.00 10.77 -22.21
C ALA A 198 15.54 11.30 -20.84
N ASN A 199 16.22 10.89 -19.76
CA ASN A 199 15.80 11.16 -18.36
C ASN A 199 14.33 10.79 -18.13
N GLU A 200 13.96 9.56 -18.51
CA GLU A 200 12.57 9.09 -18.45
C GLU A 200 12.44 7.72 -17.79
N VAL A 201 11.42 7.56 -16.97
CA VAL A 201 10.88 6.25 -16.58
C VAL A 201 9.87 5.82 -17.60
N LYS A 202 9.94 4.58 -18.06
CA LYS A 202 9.08 4.06 -19.11
C LYS A 202 8.72 2.60 -18.94
N VAL A 203 7.51 2.28 -19.36
CA VAL A 203 7.09 0.91 -19.63
C VAL A 203 7.05 0.67 -21.13
N ASN A 204 7.68 -0.43 -21.55
CA ASN A 204 7.64 -0.90 -22.93
C ASN A 204 6.82 -2.19 -22.98
N TYR A 205 5.87 -2.20 -23.91
CA TYR A 205 5.09 -3.36 -24.27
C TYR A 205 5.41 -3.73 -25.72
N LYS A 206 6.08 -4.85 -25.94
CA LYS A 206 6.50 -5.27 -27.28
C LYS A 206 5.87 -6.59 -27.67
N GLY A 207 5.17 -6.61 -28.81
CA GLY A 207 4.55 -7.79 -29.38
C GLY A 207 4.82 -7.88 -30.88
N GLY A 208 5.22 -9.06 -31.39
CA GLY A 208 5.51 -9.30 -32.80
C GLY A 208 6.54 -8.33 -33.40
N GLY A 209 7.46 -7.82 -32.59
CA GLY A 209 8.46 -6.84 -33.01
C GLY A 209 8.04 -5.37 -32.94
N SER A 210 6.74 -5.07 -32.80
CA SER A 210 6.24 -3.69 -32.58
C SER A 210 6.25 -3.31 -31.12
N THR A 211 6.66 -2.07 -30.82
CA THR A 211 6.73 -1.59 -29.43
C THR A 211 5.75 -0.44 -29.21
N LYS A 212 5.06 -0.46 -28.07
CA LYS A 212 4.37 0.68 -27.49
C LYS A 212 5.07 1.05 -26.20
N THR A 213 5.17 2.35 -25.96
CA THR A 213 5.83 2.91 -24.79
C THR A 213 4.91 3.93 -24.15
N SER A 214 4.77 3.87 -22.84
CA SER A 214 4.25 4.93 -22.01
C SER A 214 5.38 5.40 -21.08
N SER A 215 5.61 6.72 -20.96
CA SER A 215 6.76 7.26 -20.24
C SER A 215 6.49 8.60 -19.57
N THR A 216 7.34 8.92 -18.58
CA THR A 216 7.36 10.22 -17.92
C THR A 216 8.78 10.72 -17.73
N THR A 217 8.97 12.02 -17.87
CA THR A 217 10.21 12.72 -17.57
C THR A 217 10.22 13.33 -16.17
N ASP A 218 9.26 13.01 -15.33
CA ASP A 218 9.31 13.34 -13.91
C ASP A 218 10.55 12.69 -13.32
N VAL A 219 11.42 13.51 -12.73
CA VAL A 219 12.71 13.06 -12.23
C VAL A 219 12.47 12.32 -10.91
N ILE A 220 12.71 11.03 -10.93
CA ILE A 220 12.70 10.16 -9.73
C ILE A 220 14.05 9.47 -9.54
N GLU A 221 14.83 9.37 -10.62
CA GLU A 221 16.15 8.78 -10.56
C GLU A 221 17.17 9.81 -10.05
N GLY A 222 17.86 9.47 -8.96
CA GLY A 222 18.95 10.28 -8.41
C GLY A 222 18.50 11.35 -7.41
N ASP A 223 17.26 11.36 -6.95
CA ASP A 223 16.81 12.24 -5.88
C ASP A 223 16.92 11.61 -4.48
N GLY A 224 17.21 10.30 -4.41
CA GLY A 224 17.38 9.57 -3.17
C GLY A 224 16.07 9.30 -2.42
N LEU A 225 14.93 9.47 -3.07
CA LEU A 225 13.62 9.24 -2.48
C LEU A 225 12.99 7.93 -2.99
N TRP A 226 12.08 7.39 -2.21
CA TRP A 226 11.26 6.25 -2.62
C TRP A 226 10.10 6.71 -3.49
N HIS A 227 9.89 6.03 -4.62
CA HIS A 227 8.80 6.27 -5.55
C HIS A 227 8.03 5.01 -5.87
N ASN A 228 6.71 5.10 -5.90
CA ASN A 228 5.84 4.03 -6.38
C ASN A 228 5.63 4.15 -7.89
N ILE A 229 5.98 3.12 -8.63
CA ILE A 229 5.86 3.05 -10.09
C ILE A 229 4.86 1.95 -10.43
N VAL A 230 3.79 2.30 -11.14
CA VAL A 230 2.76 1.33 -11.56
C VAL A 230 2.59 1.39 -13.07
N ALA A 231 2.60 0.23 -13.70
CA ALA A 231 2.24 0.05 -15.10
C ALA A 231 0.98 -0.82 -15.21
N THR A 232 0.02 -0.41 -16.03
CA THR A 232 -1.17 -1.22 -16.32
C THR A 232 -1.33 -1.41 -17.82
N TRP A 233 -1.85 -2.56 -18.25
CA TRP A 233 -2.23 -2.85 -19.63
C TRP A 233 -3.54 -3.60 -19.68
N ASP A 234 -4.38 -3.32 -20.67
CA ASP A 234 -5.72 -3.85 -20.79
C ASP A 234 -6.04 -4.47 -22.14
N GLU A 235 -7.14 -5.21 -22.21
CA GLU A 235 -7.63 -5.86 -23.43
C GLU A 235 -8.10 -4.86 -24.51
N SER A 236 -8.37 -3.60 -24.15
CA SER A 236 -8.68 -2.54 -25.13
C SER A 236 -7.43 -2.05 -25.85
N GLY A 237 -6.25 -2.48 -25.38
CA GLY A 237 -4.96 -2.12 -25.94
C GLY A 237 -4.42 -0.80 -25.37
N LEU A 238 -4.74 -0.44 -24.14
CA LEU A 238 -4.19 0.73 -23.44
C LEU A 238 -3.06 0.29 -22.51
N LEU A 239 -1.93 0.98 -22.58
CA LEU A 239 -0.79 0.89 -21.66
C LEU A 239 -0.71 2.18 -20.88
N SER A 240 -0.76 2.13 -19.55
CA SER A 240 -0.68 3.33 -18.71
C SER A 240 0.48 3.26 -17.73
N LEU A 241 1.11 4.39 -17.47
CA LEU A 241 2.17 4.57 -16.47
C LEU A 241 1.73 5.56 -15.42
N TYR A 242 1.85 5.14 -14.17
CA TYR A 242 1.59 5.96 -12.99
C TYR A 242 2.87 6.12 -12.18
N LEU A 243 3.02 7.28 -11.57
CA LEU A 243 4.07 7.59 -10.63
C LEU A 243 3.44 8.23 -9.39
N ASP A 244 3.71 7.66 -8.21
CA ASP A 244 3.20 8.13 -6.92
C ASP A 244 1.68 8.29 -6.92
N GLY A 245 0.98 7.26 -7.41
CA GLY A 245 -0.47 7.20 -7.49
C GLY A 245 -1.11 8.05 -8.61
N VAL A 246 -0.31 8.82 -9.39
CA VAL A 246 -0.78 9.76 -10.41
C VAL A 246 -0.49 9.24 -11.80
N LEU A 247 -1.52 9.20 -12.67
CA LEU A 247 -1.34 8.87 -14.09
C LEU A 247 -0.43 9.91 -14.77
N LYS A 248 0.64 9.45 -15.41
CA LYS A 248 1.61 10.30 -16.12
C LYS A 248 1.43 10.25 -17.64
N ASP A 249 1.21 9.05 -18.17
CA ASP A 249 1.09 8.86 -19.63
C ASP A 249 0.31 7.59 -19.94
N SER A 250 -0.23 7.52 -21.18
CA SER A 250 -0.91 6.35 -21.70
C SER A 250 -0.68 6.21 -23.21
N ALA A 251 -0.44 4.98 -23.65
CA ALA A 251 -0.24 4.63 -25.05
C ALA A 251 -1.24 3.56 -25.50
N GLY A 252 -1.96 3.84 -26.57
CA GLY A 252 -2.98 2.94 -27.11
C GLY A 252 -2.48 2.04 -28.23
N SER A 253 -3.33 1.09 -28.66
CA SER A 253 -3.08 0.15 -29.75
C SER A 253 -1.91 -0.79 -29.48
N LEU A 254 -1.98 -1.52 -28.35
CA LEU A 254 -0.95 -2.50 -27.99
C LEU A 254 -0.85 -3.60 -29.04
N PRO A 255 0.38 -4.00 -29.40
CA PRO A 255 0.59 -5.16 -30.27
C PRO A 255 0.33 -6.45 -29.50
N THR A 256 0.03 -7.53 -30.18
CA THR A 256 -0.15 -8.84 -29.56
C THR A 256 1.19 -9.44 -29.18
N ILE A 257 1.39 -9.73 -27.89
CA ILE A 257 2.50 -10.55 -27.39
C ILE A 257 2.15 -12.01 -27.63
N VAL A 258 3.09 -12.75 -28.23
CA VAL A 258 2.93 -14.19 -28.53
C VAL A 258 3.97 -15.00 -27.78
N GLY A 259 3.52 -16.08 -27.16
CA GLY A 259 4.38 -17.00 -26.42
C GLY A 259 4.23 -16.85 -24.90
N THR A 260 5.04 -17.62 -24.19
CA THR A 260 5.10 -17.63 -22.72
C THR A 260 6.47 -17.11 -22.30
N ALA A 261 6.53 -16.29 -21.27
CA ALA A 261 7.79 -15.70 -20.81
C ALA A 261 8.82 -16.78 -20.47
N ALA A 262 10.01 -16.67 -21.05
CA ALA A 262 11.12 -17.55 -20.75
C ALA A 262 11.81 -17.16 -19.45
N THR A 263 11.85 -15.84 -19.17
CA THR A 263 12.44 -15.28 -17.95
C THR A 263 11.61 -14.12 -17.45
N THR A 264 11.46 -14.03 -16.12
CA THR A 264 10.91 -12.86 -15.43
C THR A 264 11.89 -12.46 -14.35
N SER A 265 12.24 -11.18 -14.26
CA SER A 265 13.25 -10.70 -13.34
C SER A 265 12.93 -9.32 -12.80
N ILE A 266 13.36 -9.08 -11.55
CA ILE A 266 13.39 -7.78 -10.88
C ILE A 266 14.85 -7.29 -10.88
N GLY A 267 15.07 -6.01 -11.13
CA GLY A 267 16.41 -5.40 -11.15
C GLY A 267 17.20 -5.65 -12.45
N ASN A 268 16.63 -6.33 -13.41
CA ASN A 268 17.31 -6.66 -14.68
C ASN A 268 16.33 -6.67 -15.85
N ASN A 269 16.88 -6.36 -17.04
CA ASN A 269 16.25 -6.65 -18.30
C ASN A 269 17.01 -7.81 -18.96
N ALA A 270 16.52 -9.01 -18.82
CA ALA A 270 17.11 -10.32 -19.13
C ALA A 270 17.98 -10.42 -20.40
N ASN A 271 17.98 -9.42 -21.28
CA ASN A 271 18.63 -9.45 -22.61
C ASN A 271 19.54 -8.26 -22.91
N SER A 272 19.71 -7.29 -22.03
CA SER A 272 20.39 -6.06 -22.42
C SER A 272 21.51 -5.61 -21.48
N GLY A 273 21.85 -6.38 -20.44
CA GLY A 273 22.86 -6.01 -19.45
C GLY A 273 22.50 -4.68 -18.74
N LYS A 274 21.23 -4.41 -18.55
CA LYS A 274 20.74 -3.23 -17.81
C LYS A 274 20.34 -3.69 -16.43
N TYR A 275 21.24 -3.52 -15.51
CA TYR A 275 21.03 -3.86 -14.12
C TYR A 275 20.61 -2.61 -13.32
N PHE A 276 19.75 -2.78 -12.34
CA PHE A 276 19.32 -1.71 -11.47
C PHE A 276 20.44 -1.35 -10.48
N LEU A 277 20.54 -0.09 -10.09
CA LEU A 277 21.40 0.39 -9.03
C LEU A 277 20.56 1.19 -8.05
N GLY A 278 20.48 0.73 -6.80
CA GLY A 278 19.63 1.30 -5.76
C GLY A 278 18.77 0.24 -5.09
N ASN A 279 17.70 0.63 -4.44
CA ASN A 279 16.83 -0.27 -3.70
C ASN A 279 15.49 -0.47 -4.42
N ILE A 280 15.00 -1.69 -4.43
CA ILE A 280 13.65 -2.05 -4.90
C ILE A 280 12.90 -2.71 -3.74
N ASP A 281 11.60 -2.42 -3.66
CA ASP A 281 10.74 -2.89 -2.60
C ASP A 281 9.30 -3.16 -3.09
N GLU A 282 8.54 -3.99 -2.34
CA GLU A 282 7.09 -4.20 -2.49
C GLU A 282 6.64 -4.42 -3.95
N VAL A 283 7.33 -5.32 -4.66
CA VAL A 283 6.99 -5.64 -6.05
C VAL A 283 5.75 -6.51 -6.10
N SER A 284 4.72 -6.09 -6.82
CA SER A 284 3.48 -6.85 -7.00
C SER A 284 3.06 -6.91 -8.45
N LEU A 285 2.56 -8.08 -8.85
CA LEU A 285 2.11 -8.37 -10.21
C LEU A 285 0.69 -8.91 -10.18
N PHE A 286 -0.16 -8.40 -11.09
CA PHE A 286 -1.58 -8.73 -11.18
C PHE A 286 -1.93 -9.22 -12.59
N ASN A 287 -2.85 -10.16 -12.69
CA ASN A 287 -3.45 -10.59 -13.96
C ASN A 287 -4.75 -9.84 -14.28
N VAL A 288 -4.93 -8.68 -13.70
CA VAL A 288 -6.02 -7.73 -13.96
C VAL A 288 -5.45 -6.34 -14.18
N GLU A 289 -6.15 -5.50 -14.91
CA GLU A 289 -5.88 -4.07 -14.96
C GLU A 289 -6.32 -3.44 -13.63
N LEU A 290 -5.43 -2.72 -12.96
CA LEU A 290 -5.76 -1.91 -11.79
C LEU A 290 -6.37 -0.58 -12.26
N THR A 291 -7.49 -0.21 -11.68
CA THR A 291 -8.10 1.10 -11.88
C THR A 291 -7.26 2.21 -11.25
N ALA A 292 -7.42 3.45 -11.71
CA ALA A 292 -6.72 4.61 -11.12
C ALA A 292 -6.94 4.73 -9.60
N SER A 293 -8.12 4.38 -9.10
CA SER A 293 -8.41 4.38 -7.66
C SER A 293 -7.61 3.29 -6.91
N GLN A 294 -7.46 2.10 -7.50
CA GLN A 294 -6.63 1.04 -6.90
C GLN A 294 -5.14 1.42 -6.93
N VAL A 295 -4.67 2.07 -8.01
CA VAL A 295 -3.30 2.59 -8.07
C VAL A 295 -3.05 3.65 -6.99
N THR A 296 -3.99 4.57 -6.77
CA THR A 296 -3.91 5.53 -5.66
C THR A 296 -3.87 4.82 -4.30
N THR A 297 -4.62 3.72 -4.15
CA THR A 297 -4.60 2.89 -2.93
C THR A 297 -3.24 2.21 -2.74
N LEU A 298 -2.59 1.72 -3.80
CA LEU A 298 -1.25 1.13 -3.72
C LEU A 298 -0.19 2.13 -3.27
N TYR A 299 -0.28 3.36 -3.75
CA TYR A 299 0.61 4.44 -3.32
C TYR A 299 0.39 4.84 -1.86
N ASN A 300 -0.88 4.84 -1.40
CA ASN A 300 -1.27 5.01 0.01
C ASN A 300 -0.58 6.20 0.70
N ASP A 301 -0.57 7.37 0.05
CA ASP A 301 0.07 8.60 0.55
C ASP A 301 1.58 8.46 0.88
N GLY A 302 2.29 7.63 0.13
CA GLY A 302 3.73 7.41 0.27
C GLY A 302 4.12 6.17 1.08
N LEU A 303 3.16 5.42 1.59
CA LEU A 303 3.39 4.21 2.38
C LEU A 303 3.02 2.96 1.59
N PRO A 304 3.87 1.92 1.49
CA PRO A 304 3.50 0.69 0.82
C PRO A 304 2.21 0.07 1.36
N TYR A 305 1.36 -0.36 0.43
CA TYR A 305 0.07 -0.98 0.72
C TYR A 305 0.19 -2.50 0.72
N THR A 306 -0.49 -3.17 1.66
CA THR A 306 -0.53 -4.64 1.74
C THR A 306 -1.50 -5.20 0.72
N VAL A 307 -1.01 -5.89 -0.31
CA VAL A 307 -1.80 -6.43 -1.43
C VAL A 307 -2.25 -7.88 -1.26
N ALA A 308 -1.93 -8.54 -0.15
CA ALA A 308 -2.12 -9.98 0.06
C ALA A 308 -3.52 -10.54 -0.28
N ALA A 309 -4.56 -9.72 -0.16
CA ALA A 309 -5.94 -10.10 -0.43
C ALA A 309 -6.51 -9.51 -1.72
N ASP A 310 -5.70 -8.85 -2.55
CA ASP A 310 -6.18 -8.13 -3.72
C ASP A 310 -6.55 -9.08 -4.85
N THR A 311 -7.65 -8.76 -5.53
CA THR A 311 -8.13 -9.54 -6.66
C THR A 311 -7.13 -9.51 -7.80
N GLY A 312 -6.82 -10.68 -8.33
CA GLY A 312 -5.92 -10.82 -9.48
C GLY A 312 -4.44 -10.79 -9.14
N LEU A 313 -4.06 -10.73 -7.86
CA LEU A 313 -2.66 -10.83 -7.45
C LEU A 313 -2.08 -12.19 -7.85
N ILE A 314 -0.96 -12.18 -8.59
CA ILE A 314 -0.26 -13.38 -9.05
C ILE A 314 1.16 -13.50 -8.49
N GLY A 315 1.71 -12.46 -7.91
CA GLY A 315 2.97 -12.46 -7.18
C GLY A 315 3.12 -11.20 -6.36
N TRP A 316 3.69 -11.34 -5.16
CA TRP A 316 4.02 -10.23 -4.27
C TRP A 316 5.35 -10.52 -3.54
N TRP A 317 6.37 -9.75 -3.89
CA TRP A 317 7.72 -9.90 -3.36
C TRP A 317 8.07 -8.66 -2.55
N ARG A 318 8.21 -8.86 -1.23
CA ARG A 318 8.49 -7.79 -0.27
C ARG A 318 9.98 -7.50 -0.13
N MET A 319 10.76 -7.94 -1.06
CA MET A 319 12.15 -7.57 -1.33
C MET A 319 13.10 -7.52 -0.11
N GLY A 320 12.98 -8.45 0.81
CA GLY A 320 13.85 -8.55 1.99
C GLY A 320 13.09 -8.92 3.25
N ASP A 321 11.82 -8.65 3.32
CA ASP A 321 10.98 -9.10 4.42
C ASP A 321 10.66 -10.60 4.33
N GLY A 322 10.61 -11.25 5.48
CA GLY A 322 10.53 -12.71 5.61
C GLY A 322 9.14 -13.31 5.46
N GLY A 323 8.20 -12.62 4.81
CA GLY A 323 6.85 -13.12 4.56
C GLY A 323 5.90 -13.04 5.75
N ILE A 324 4.63 -13.37 5.47
CA ILE A 324 3.50 -13.26 6.40
C ILE A 324 3.67 -14.11 7.68
N THR A 325 4.54 -15.11 7.69
CA THR A 325 4.60 -16.13 8.72
C THR A 325 5.57 -15.86 9.87
N GLY A 326 6.11 -14.64 9.99
CA GLY A 326 6.77 -14.19 11.22
C GLY A 326 8.29 -14.23 11.26
N ASN A 327 8.97 -14.47 10.14
CA ASN A 327 10.41 -14.22 10.05
C ASN A 327 10.61 -12.77 9.55
N PRO A 328 11.28 -11.88 10.30
CA PRO A 328 11.43 -10.48 9.92
C PRO A 328 12.32 -10.28 8.69
N ILE A 329 13.14 -11.26 8.31
CA ILE A 329 14.07 -11.18 7.17
C ILE A 329 13.84 -12.40 6.27
N ALA A 330 13.83 -12.18 4.95
CA ALA A 330 13.81 -13.25 3.97
C ALA A 330 15.06 -14.17 4.13
N THR A 331 14.91 -15.44 3.81
CA THR A 331 16.03 -16.40 3.91
C THR A 331 16.80 -16.40 2.59
N PHE A 332 17.96 -15.76 2.58
CA PHE A 332 18.86 -15.75 1.42
C PHE A 332 19.12 -17.17 0.87
N PRO A 333 19.10 -17.38 -0.45
CA PRO A 333 18.90 -16.40 -1.54
C PRO A 333 17.43 -16.20 -2.01
N THR A 334 16.45 -16.62 -1.22
CA THR A 334 15.05 -16.64 -1.61
C THR A 334 14.34 -15.35 -1.19
N ILE A 335 13.65 -14.70 -2.15
CA ILE A 335 12.64 -13.69 -1.89
C ILE A 335 11.28 -14.39 -1.92
N PRO A 336 10.55 -14.51 -0.79
CA PRO A 336 9.25 -15.16 -0.77
C PRO A 336 8.24 -14.43 -1.67
N ASP A 337 7.38 -15.22 -2.32
CA ASP A 337 6.13 -14.72 -2.91
C ASP A 337 5.03 -14.82 -1.85
N ASP A 338 4.64 -13.69 -1.31
CA ASP A 338 3.59 -13.61 -0.27
C ASP A 338 2.16 -13.65 -0.85
N SER A 339 2.02 -13.82 -2.17
CA SER A 339 0.76 -14.23 -2.78
C SER A 339 0.46 -15.72 -2.55
N SER A 340 -0.74 -16.17 -2.91
CA SER A 340 -1.09 -17.58 -2.81
C SER A 340 -0.44 -18.51 -3.86
N ASN A 341 0.39 -17.94 -4.77
CA ASN A 341 0.87 -18.68 -5.95
C ASN A 341 2.25 -19.31 -5.79
N ASN A 342 3.02 -18.93 -4.74
CA ASN A 342 4.35 -19.45 -4.42
C ASN A 342 5.38 -19.30 -5.56
N ASN A 343 5.35 -18.20 -6.29
CA ASN A 343 6.31 -17.86 -7.34
C ASN A 343 7.55 -17.18 -6.73
N ASN A 344 8.26 -17.85 -5.84
CA ASN A 344 9.40 -17.27 -5.13
C ASN A 344 10.46 -16.74 -6.10
N GLY A 345 11.05 -15.60 -5.72
CA GLY A 345 12.21 -15.03 -6.38
C GLY A 345 13.51 -15.65 -5.85
N GLU A 346 14.54 -15.73 -6.68
CA GLU A 346 15.88 -16.17 -6.34
C GLU A 346 16.89 -15.08 -6.65
N MET A 347 17.60 -14.61 -5.63
CA MET A 347 18.64 -13.61 -5.74
C MET A 347 19.84 -14.19 -6.50
N THR A 348 20.30 -13.49 -7.50
CA THR A 348 21.42 -13.92 -8.36
C THR A 348 22.51 -12.88 -8.34
N ASN A 349 23.77 -13.32 -8.14
CA ASN A 349 24.98 -12.53 -7.95
C ASN A 349 24.97 -11.64 -6.69
N MET A 350 24.00 -11.77 -5.86
CA MET A 350 23.73 -11.00 -4.64
C MET A 350 24.20 -11.75 -3.38
N THR A 351 24.13 -11.09 -2.25
CA THR A 351 24.49 -11.64 -0.92
C THR A 351 23.38 -11.36 0.10
N SER A 352 23.48 -11.97 1.28
CA SER A 352 22.50 -11.69 2.36
C SER A 352 22.61 -10.27 2.94
N THR A 353 23.67 -9.52 2.63
CA THR A 353 23.86 -8.13 3.05
C THR A 353 23.13 -7.14 2.16
N ASP A 354 22.55 -7.60 1.04
CA ASP A 354 21.76 -6.76 0.13
C ASP A 354 20.31 -6.60 0.61
N PHE A 355 19.92 -7.25 1.72
CA PHE A 355 18.75 -6.90 2.48
C PHE A 355 19.04 -5.70 3.38
N GLU A 356 18.52 -4.55 3.05
CA GLU A 356 18.82 -3.29 3.74
C GLU A 356 17.59 -2.75 4.48
N PRO A 357 17.76 -2.19 5.70
CA PRO A 357 16.67 -1.57 6.47
C PRO A 357 16.38 -0.16 5.94
N ASP A 358 16.29 0.01 4.65
CA ASP A 358 15.95 1.25 3.93
C ASP A 358 14.71 0.94 3.09
N VAL A 359 13.57 1.38 3.51
CA VAL A 359 12.25 1.05 2.95
C VAL A 359 11.46 2.31 2.64
N ALA A 360 10.44 2.17 1.79
CA ALA A 360 9.44 3.21 1.62
C ALA A 360 8.61 3.37 2.90
N ASP A 361 8.61 4.56 3.52
CA ASP A 361 7.98 4.90 4.79
C ASP A 361 7.29 6.30 4.78
#